data_9fa4093495e26fff3f2f1a20ee240fbf
#
_entry.id   9fa4093495e26fff3f2f1a20ee240fbf
#
_cell.length_a   1.000
_cell.length_b   1.000
_cell.length_c   1.000
_cell.angle_alpha   90.00
_cell.angle_beta   90.00
_cell.angle_gamma   90.00
#
_symmetry.space_group_name_H-M   'P 1'
#
loop_
_entity.id
_entity.type
_entity.pdbx_description
1 polymer ?
#
loop_
_entity_poly.entity_id
_entity_poly.type
_entity_poly.pdbx_seq_one_letter_code
_entity_poly.pdbx_strand_id
1 'polypeptide(L)'
;METASPAPAMALTETKSSVRWKIFLMMLMLISINYVDRASLSVAMPLIAKEFNIGPAVQGLLLSSFFLTYALMQIPGGMLADRFGPRVVIAGATLGWGFFQSIAALCTGWVPLLVTRLGLGAAEAPIYPAGGKLNAIWMTQNERGRGATLLDGGAPLGAALGALIIAGLIAEFDSWRTSFVVAGIGTMVAGLFSWWYIRNHPREHPSVNEAEAAYIEEAHAADQAAEPAAVSGNVLDFFKYRSVWGMFFGWMCFNALFYGLLTWMPTYLSKVHGLDIKEMGGAVFTMFFSGFVGEMVGGWIADKWMATGASRARVLRTLFGIASVLATIAIYTVARFKDPVVVVALLSTTLFFLRWCGLFWCIPSILGTRKRVGFLGGTMNLGGNFAGVGMPIIVGLIVQTTGSYDMALMLFAAAGAGLFICSTLLIDYSKKLPV
;
A
#
# COMPACT_ATOMS: atom_id res chain seq x y z
N MET A 1 15.12 -61.58 35.44
CA MET A 1 15.53 -61.01 34.10
C MET A 1 14.58 -59.87 33.84
N GLU A 2 14.97 -58.66 34.26
CA GLU A 2 14.27 -57.41 34.00
C GLU A 2 14.66 -56.91 32.64
N THR A 3 13.69 -56.87 31.72
CA THR A 3 13.89 -56.30 30.38
C THR A 3 13.89 -54.78 30.50
N ALA A 4 15.03 -54.19 30.38
CA ALA A 4 15.17 -52.74 30.26
C ALA A 4 14.36 -52.18 29.09
N SER A 5 13.40 -51.32 29.36
CA SER A 5 12.68 -50.52 28.36
C SER A 5 13.66 -49.60 27.64
N PRO A 6 13.69 -49.54 26.30
CA PRO A 6 14.54 -48.59 25.61
C PRO A 6 14.09 -47.16 25.95
N ALA A 7 15.08 -46.35 26.33
CA ALA A 7 14.88 -44.94 26.57
C ALA A 7 14.28 -44.28 25.28
N PRO A 8 13.35 -43.32 25.41
CA PRO A 8 12.82 -42.63 24.25
C PRO A 8 13.96 -41.91 23.54
N ALA A 9 14.13 -42.23 22.24
CA ALA A 9 15.06 -41.53 21.39
C ALA A 9 14.77 -40.02 21.48
N MET A 10 15.76 -39.25 21.93
CA MET A 10 15.74 -37.80 21.95
C MET A 10 15.56 -37.36 20.48
N ALA A 11 14.32 -37.06 20.09
CA ALA A 11 14.03 -36.46 18.80
C ALA A 11 14.86 -35.18 18.71
N LEU A 12 15.87 -35.20 17.83
CA LEU A 12 16.57 -33.99 17.42
C LEU A 12 15.50 -33.02 16.98
N THR A 13 15.27 -31.94 17.71
CA THR A 13 14.28 -30.91 17.37
C THR A 13 14.79 -30.27 16.06
N GLU A 14 14.22 -30.73 14.95
CA GLU A 14 14.51 -30.21 13.64
C GLU A 14 14.25 -28.70 13.64
N THR A 15 15.22 -27.90 13.20
CA THR A 15 15.05 -26.44 13.12
C THR A 15 13.96 -26.11 12.10
N LYS A 16 13.00 -25.27 12.47
CA LYS A 16 11.90 -24.84 11.60
C LYS A 16 12.46 -24.24 10.31
N SER A 17 11.95 -24.70 9.19
CA SER A 17 12.19 -24.01 7.91
C SER A 17 11.61 -22.59 7.96
N SER A 18 12.07 -21.71 7.08
CA SER A 18 11.64 -20.30 7.05
C SER A 18 10.88 -19.96 5.76
N VAL A 19 10.13 -20.93 5.25
CA VAL A 19 9.43 -20.79 3.96
C VAL A 19 8.35 -19.71 4.02
N ARG A 20 7.63 -19.58 5.15
CA ARG A 20 6.64 -18.50 5.34
C ARG A 20 7.23 -17.12 5.12
N TRP A 21 8.45 -16.88 5.59
CA TRP A 21 9.12 -15.58 5.40
C TRP A 21 9.54 -15.35 3.95
N LYS A 22 9.95 -16.39 3.23
CA LYS A 22 10.27 -16.31 1.80
C LYS A 22 9.03 -15.99 0.96
N ILE A 23 7.87 -16.58 1.31
CA ILE A 23 6.59 -16.25 0.68
C ILE A 23 6.25 -14.78 0.91
N PHE A 24 6.42 -14.26 2.14
CA PHE A 24 6.11 -12.86 2.44
C PHE A 24 7.13 -11.88 1.84
N LEU A 25 8.39 -12.28 1.69
CA LEU A 25 9.36 -11.49 0.91
C LEU A 25 8.95 -11.43 -0.57
N MET A 26 8.44 -12.53 -1.12
CA MET A 26 7.89 -12.52 -2.48
C MET A 26 6.62 -11.65 -2.58
N MET A 27 5.75 -11.65 -1.58
CA MET A 27 4.60 -10.74 -1.54
C MET A 27 5.06 -9.27 -1.48
N LEU A 28 6.09 -8.94 -0.69
CA LEU A 28 6.72 -7.61 -0.71
C LEU A 28 7.17 -7.23 -2.12
N MET A 29 7.83 -8.15 -2.83
CA MET A 29 8.27 -7.94 -4.22
C MET A 29 7.08 -7.73 -5.16
N LEU A 30 6.02 -8.55 -5.06
CA LEU A 30 4.81 -8.41 -5.90
C LEU A 30 4.10 -7.08 -5.65
N ILE A 31 3.99 -6.65 -4.39
CA ILE A 31 3.42 -5.34 -4.07
C ILE A 31 4.33 -4.20 -4.56
N SER A 32 5.65 -4.37 -4.51
CA SER A 32 6.57 -3.39 -5.10
C SER A 32 6.36 -3.28 -6.61
N ILE A 33 6.26 -4.39 -7.34
CA ILE A 33 5.93 -4.41 -8.78
C ILE A 33 4.58 -3.75 -9.06
N ASN A 34 3.58 -4.02 -8.23
CA ASN A 34 2.27 -3.39 -8.28
C ASN A 34 2.37 -1.85 -8.26
N TYR A 35 3.19 -1.29 -7.37
CA TYR A 35 3.41 0.15 -7.30
C TYR A 35 4.34 0.70 -8.40
N VAL A 36 5.23 -0.12 -8.98
CA VAL A 36 5.95 0.23 -10.22
C VAL A 36 4.95 0.47 -11.35
N ASP A 37 3.98 -0.42 -11.53
CA ASP A 37 2.96 -0.31 -12.58
C ASP A 37 1.99 0.85 -12.33
N ARG A 38 1.69 1.18 -11.08
CA ARG A 38 0.93 2.41 -10.72
C ARG A 38 1.71 3.68 -11.04
N ALA A 39 2.99 3.73 -10.69
CA ALA A 39 3.86 4.88 -10.96
C ALA A 39 4.11 5.08 -12.45
N SER A 40 4.07 4.02 -13.28
CA SER A 40 4.42 4.07 -14.69
C SER A 40 3.61 5.11 -15.48
N LEU A 41 2.29 5.19 -15.24
CA LEU A 41 1.46 6.19 -15.92
C LEU A 41 1.82 7.63 -15.49
N SER A 42 2.04 7.87 -14.20
CA SER A 42 2.36 9.22 -13.70
C SER A 42 3.73 9.70 -14.18
N VAL A 43 4.72 8.82 -14.26
CA VAL A 43 6.07 9.10 -14.80
C VAL A 43 6.01 9.38 -16.30
N ALA A 44 5.23 8.58 -17.05
CA ALA A 44 5.07 8.75 -18.50
C ALA A 44 4.08 9.87 -18.88
N MET A 45 3.29 10.40 -17.92
CA MET A 45 2.20 11.34 -18.19
C MET A 45 2.63 12.59 -18.96
N PRO A 46 3.77 13.25 -18.70
CA PRO A 46 4.20 14.41 -19.49
C PRO A 46 4.35 14.11 -20.98
N LEU A 47 4.84 12.91 -21.34
CA LEU A 47 5.00 12.45 -22.73
C LEU A 47 3.66 12.07 -23.37
N ILE A 48 2.84 11.31 -22.63
CA ILE A 48 1.50 10.90 -23.06
C ILE A 48 0.60 12.12 -23.27
N ALA A 49 0.66 13.09 -22.37
CA ALA A 49 -0.13 14.32 -22.48
C ALA A 49 0.23 15.13 -23.72
N LYS A 50 1.52 15.19 -24.05
CA LYS A 50 2.01 15.86 -25.26
C LYS A 50 1.58 15.11 -26.54
N GLU A 51 1.73 13.79 -26.53
CA GLU A 51 1.41 12.95 -27.69
C GLU A 51 -0.08 12.91 -28.00
N PHE A 52 -0.94 12.76 -26.98
CA PHE A 52 -2.39 12.69 -27.17
C PHE A 52 -3.08 14.05 -27.09
N ASN A 53 -2.32 15.13 -26.91
CA ASN A 53 -2.81 16.51 -26.76
C ASN A 53 -3.93 16.64 -25.72
N ILE A 54 -3.69 16.10 -24.51
CA ILE A 54 -4.67 16.08 -23.42
C ILE A 54 -4.34 17.08 -22.30
N GLY A 55 -5.38 17.81 -21.87
CA GLY A 55 -5.30 18.79 -20.79
C GLY A 55 -5.27 18.15 -19.38
N PRO A 56 -4.99 18.93 -18.34
CA PRO A 56 -4.86 18.45 -16.96
C PRO A 56 -6.08 17.69 -16.44
N ALA A 57 -7.30 18.07 -16.78
CA ALA A 57 -8.49 17.34 -16.33
C ALA A 57 -8.55 15.91 -16.86
N VAL A 58 -8.20 15.69 -18.14
CA VAL A 58 -8.15 14.34 -18.74
C VAL A 58 -6.98 13.54 -18.15
N GLN A 59 -5.84 14.18 -17.87
CA GLN A 59 -4.73 13.55 -17.15
C GLN A 59 -5.19 13.05 -15.76
N GLY A 60 -5.89 13.91 -14.99
CA GLY A 60 -6.47 13.56 -13.71
C GLY A 60 -7.46 12.39 -13.80
N LEU A 61 -8.31 12.36 -14.83
CA LEU A 61 -9.25 11.26 -15.09
C LEU A 61 -8.51 9.95 -15.36
N LEU A 62 -7.46 9.96 -16.20
CA LEU A 62 -6.64 8.78 -16.48
C LEU A 62 -5.95 8.25 -15.23
N LEU A 63 -5.37 9.15 -14.42
CA LEU A 63 -4.69 8.80 -13.17
C LEU A 63 -5.66 8.25 -12.10
N SER A 64 -6.92 8.75 -12.11
CA SER A 64 -7.98 8.33 -11.19
C SER A 64 -8.65 7.02 -11.58
N SER A 65 -8.77 6.74 -12.87
CA SER A 65 -9.57 5.62 -13.41
C SER A 65 -9.18 4.26 -12.84
N PHE A 66 -7.90 4.06 -12.59
CA PHE A 66 -7.38 2.88 -11.92
C PHE A 66 -8.04 2.66 -10.55
N PHE A 67 -8.08 3.70 -9.71
CA PHE A 67 -8.59 3.59 -8.33
C PHE A 67 -10.08 3.28 -8.28
N LEU A 68 -10.85 3.72 -9.27
CA LEU A 68 -12.29 3.46 -9.34
C LEU A 68 -12.59 1.96 -9.42
N THR A 69 -12.01 1.28 -10.40
CA THR A 69 -12.21 -0.18 -10.57
C THR A 69 -11.50 -0.98 -9.50
N TYR A 70 -10.34 -0.53 -9.05
CA TYR A 70 -9.62 -1.11 -7.93
C TYR A 70 -10.49 -1.13 -6.66
N ALA A 71 -11.15 -0.02 -6.31
CA ALA A 71 -12.02 0.06 -5.14
C ALA A 71 -13.24 -0.87 -5.27
N LEU A 72 -13.89 -0.88 -6.43
CA LEU A 72 -15.08 -1.70 -6.69
C LEU A 72 -14.77 -3.20 -6.67
N MET A 73 -13.60 -3.60 -7.15
CA MET A 73 -13.22 -5.00 -7.28
C MET A 73 -12.52 -5.59 -6.04
N GLN A 74 -12.30 -4.82 -4.97
CA GLN A 74 -11.70 -5.31 -3.73
C GLN A 74 -12.55 -6.40 -3.06
N ILE A 75 -13.86 -6.17 -2.93
CA ILE A 75 -14.80 -7.14 -2.32
C ILE A 75 -14.92 -8.40 -3.19
N PRO A 76 -15.23 -8.31 -4.51
CA PRO A 76 -15.18 -9.47 -5.40
C PRO A 76 -13.84 -10.21 -5.36
N GLY A 77 -12.73 -9.48 -5.31
CA GLY A 77 -11.38 -10.05 -5.19
C GLY A 77 -11.18 -10.87 -3.92
N GLY A 78 -11.69 -10.41 -2.79
CA GLY A 78 -11.72 -11.17 -1.54
C GLY A 78 -12.53 -12.45 -1.65
N MET A 79 -13.73 -12.38 -2.26
CA MET A 79 -14.58 -13.55 -2.52
C MET A 79 -13.91 -14.58 -3.44
N LEU A 80 -13.18 -14.11 -4.45
CA LEU A 80 -12.38 -14.99 -5.32
C LEU A 80 -11.28 -15.70 -4.52
N ALA A 81 -10.57 -14.96 -3.64
CA ALA A 81 -9.56 -15.56 -2.77
C ALA A 81 -10.16 -16.60 -1.81
N ASP A 82 -11.39 -16.39 -1.33
CA ASP A 82 -12.11 -17.37 -0.49
C ASP A 82 -12.50 -18.62 -1.25
N ARG A 83 -12.91 -18.47 -2.50
CA ARG A 83 -13.38 -19.58 -3.31
C ARG A 83 -12.25 -20.41 -3.92
N PHE A 84 -11.23 -19.74 -4.50
CA PHE A 84 -10.18 -20.39 -5.29
C PHE A 84 -8.83 -20.50 -4.56
N GLY A 85 -8.74 -19.94 -3.37
CA GLY A 85 -7.49 -19.86 -2.60
C GLY A 85 -6.55 -18.74 -3.04
N PRO A 86 -5.67 -18.30 -2.12
CA PRO A 86 -4.79 -17.14 -2.38
C PRO A 86 -3.78 -17.39 -3.52
N ARG A 87 -3.28 -18.61 -3.70
CA ARG A 87 -2.33 -18.95 -4.77
C ARG A 87 -2.85 -18.60 -6.16
N VAL A 88 -4.05 -19.09 -6.49
CA VAL A 88 -4.68 -18.89 -7.81
C VAL A 88 -4.96 -17.40 -8.05
N VAL A 89 -5.50 -16.73 -7.01
CA VAL A 89 -5.92 -15.33 -7.13
C VAL A 89 -4.73 -14.39 -7.22
N ILE A 90 -3.66 -14.60 -6.45
CA ILE A 90 -2.44 -13.79 -6.53
C ILE A 90 -1.81 -13.92 -7.92
N ALA A 91 -1.64 -15.14 -8.40
CA ALA A 91 -1.02 -15.37 -9.71
C ALA A 91 -1.90 -14.83 -10.85
N GLY A 92 -3.21 -15.12 -10.83
CA GLY A 92 -4.17 -14.67 -11.85
C GLY A 92 -4.29 -13.15 -11.89
N ALA A 93 -4.35 -12.49 -10.73
CA ALA A 93 -4.32 -11.05 -10.61
C ALA A 93 -3.03 -10.47 -11.21
N THR A 94 -1.86 -11.01 -10.84
CA THR A 94 -0.56 -10.54 -11.32
C THR A 94 -0.43 -10.69 -12.84
N LEU A 95 -0.84 -11.82 -13.40
CA LEU A 95 -0.88 -12.02 -14.85
C LEU A 95 -1.85 -11.04 -15.53
N GLY A 96 -3.04 -10.84 -14.96
CA GLY A 96 -4.06 -9.95 -15.49
C GLY A 96 -3.61 -8.50 -15.54
N TRP A 97 -3.04 -7.96 -14.45
CA TRP A 97 -2.60 -6.57 -14.48
C TRP A 97 -1.35 -6.37 -15.35
N GLY A 98 -0.40 -7.36 -15.37
CA GLY A 98 0.74 -7.31 -16.28
C GLY A 98 0.31 -7.30 -17.76
N PHE A 99 -0.75 -8.06 -18.10
CA PHE A 99 -1.38 -8.01 -19.42
C PHE A 99 -1.93 -6.61 -19.74
N PHE A 100 -2.75 -6.02 -18.84
CA PHE A 100 -3.29 -4.68 -19.07
C PHE A 100 -2.21 -3.61 -19.12
N GLN A 101 -1.14 -3.73 -18.32
CA GLN A 101 0.03 -2.85 -18.39
C GLN A 101 0.71 -2.93 -19.77
N SER A 102 0.89 -4.15 -20.30
CA SER A 102 1.54 -4.35 -21.60
C SER A 102 0.69 -3.81 -22.78
N ILE A 103 -0.63 -4.12 -22.79
CA ILE A 103 -1.50 -3.67 -23.90
C ILE A 103 -1.77 -2.17 -23.88
N ALA A 104 -1.54 -1.47 -22.76
CA ALA A 104 -1.60 -0.01 -22.69
C ALA A 104 -0.61 0.65 -23.70
N ALA A 105 0.48 -0.02 -24.03
CA ALA A 105 1.44 0.43 -25.04
C ALA A 105 0.86 0.49 -26.47
N LEU A 106 -0.23 -0.24 -26.75
CA LEU A 106 -0.88 -0.27 -28.07
C LEU A 106 -1.91 0.86 -28.24
N CYS A 107 -2.15 1.65 -27.19
CA CYS A 107 -3.15 2.72 -27.23
C CYS A 107 -2.71 3.87 -28.13
N THR A 108 -3.61 4.28 -29.01
CA THR A 108 -3.41 5.40 -29.96
C THR A 108 -4.08 6.69 -29.51
N GLY A 109 -4.67 6.70 -28.29
CA GLY A 109 -5.34 7.86 -27.73
C GLY A 109 -5.71 7.64 -26.27
N TRP A 110 -6.23 8.68 -25.62
CA TRP A 110 -6.52 8.64 -24.19
C TRP A 110 -7.72 7.73 -23.83
N VAL A 111 -8.71 7.55 -24.72
CA VAL A 111 -9.88 6.69 -24.44
C VAL A 111 -9.51 5.21 -24.37
N PRO A 112 -8.79 4.61 -25.32
CA PRO A 112 -8.26 3.24 -25.18
C PRO A 112 -7.37 3.11 -23.93
N LEU A 113 -6.52 4.10 -23.63
CA LEU A 113 -5.67 4.09 -22.45
C LEU A 113 -6.51 4.09 -21.17
N LEU A 114 -7.62 4.85 -21.11
CA LEU A 114 -8.56 4.83 -19.99
C LEU A 114 -9.11 3.41 -19.76
N VAL A 115 -9.51 2.72 -20.82
CA VAL A 115 -10.04 1.35 -20.73
C VAL A 115 -8.99 0.38 -20.18
N THR A 116 -7.75 0.48 -20.64
CA THR A 116 -6.66 -0.37 -20.10
C THR A 116 -6.38 -0.07 -18.63
N ARG A 117 -6.49 1.19 -18.19
CA ARG A 117 -6.32 1.57 -16.77
C ARG A 117 -7.45 1.05 -15.88
N LEU A 118 -8.69 1.07 -16.38
CA LEU A 118 -9.83 0.44 -15.69
C LEU A 118 -9.62 -1.08 -15.56
N GLY A 119 -9.18 -1.73 -16.63
CA GLY A 119 -8.86 -3.16 -16.63
C GLY A 119 -7.71 -3.50 -15.67
N LEU A 120 -6.66 -2.68 -15.64
CA LEU A 120 -5.53 -2.85 -14.73
C LEU A 120 -5.97 -2.74 -13.27
N GLY A 121 -6.77 -1.72 -12.93
CA GLY A 121 -7.29 -1.55 -11.57
C GLY A 121 -8.16 -2.73 -11.11
N ALA A 122 -9.01 -3.23 -12.01
CA ALA A 122 -9.86 -4.40 -11.73
C ALA A 122 -9.04 -5.68 -11.52
N ALA A 123 -8.02 -5.91 -12.35
CA ALA A 123 -7.16 -7.08 -12.26
C ALA A 123 -6.26 -7.06 -11.01
N GLU A 124 -5.81 -5.88 -10.59
CA GLU A 124 -4.91 -5.69 -9.46
C GLU A 124 -5.62 -5.77 -8.10
N ALA A 125 -6.89 -5.40 -8.04
CA ALA A 125 -7.65 -5.28 -6.79
C ALA A 125 -7.59 -6.51 -5.86
N PRO A 126 -7.60 -7.76 -6.34
CA PRO A 126 -7.58 -8.95 -5.50
C PRO A 126 -6.29 -9.18 -4.71
N ILE A 127 -5.17 -8.50 -5.04
CA ILE A 127 -3.84 -8.81 -4.47
C ILE A 127 -3.79 -8.63 -2.95
N TYR A 128 -4.34 -7.52 -2.42
CA TYR A 128 -4.33 -7.27 -0.98
C TYR A 128 -5.27 -8.19 -0.19
N PRO A 129 -6.54 -8.42 -0.59
CA PRO A 129 -7.38 -9.41 0.04
C PRO A 129 -6.78 -10.82 0.03
N ALA A 130 -6.20 -11.26 -1.10
CA ALA A 130 -5.56 -12.56 -1.21
C ALA A 130 -4.27 -12.63 -0.36
N GLY A 131 -3.47 -11.56 -0.30
CA GLY A 131 -2.32 -11.45 0.58
C GLY A 131 -2.69 -11.48 2.06
N GLY A 132 -3.79 -10.81 2.44
CA GLY A 132 -4.35 -10.87 3.79
C GLY A 132 -4.79 -12.28 4.19
N LYS A 133 -5.43 -13.00 3.26
CA LYS A 133 -5.80 -14.42 3.46
C LYS A 133 -4.55 -15.30 3.58
N LEU A 134 -3.56 -15.10 2.74
CA LEU A 134 -2.28 -15.80 2.83
C LEU A 134 -1.61 -15.55 4.18
N ASN A 135 -1.65 -14.32 4.69
CA ASN A 135 -1.15 -13.95 6.01
C ASN A 135 -1.89 -14.70 7.14
N ALA A 136 -3.21 -14.85 7.03
CA ALA A 136 -3.98 -15.61 8.01
C ALA A 136 -3.66 -17.11 8.03
N ILE A 137 -3.28 -17.68 6.87
CA ILE A 137 -2.98 -19.12 6.73
C ILE A 137 -1.52 -19.43 7.10
N TRP A 138 -0.56 -18.60 6.69
CA TRP A 138 0.88 -18.90 6.81
C TRP A 138 1.54 -18.30 8.04
N MET A 139 0.94 -17.25 8.64
CA MET A 139 1.52 -16.58 9.82
C MET A 139 0.76 -16.93 11.09
N THR A 140 1.52 -17.19 12.16
CA THR A 140 0.96 -17.30 13.50
C THR A 140 0.46 -15.93 13.98
N GLN A 141 -0.42 -15.90 14.97
CA GLN A 141 -0.98 -14.66 15.53
C GLN A 141 0.10 -13.61 15.89
N ASN A 142 1.21 -14.07 16.45
CA ASN A 142 2.31 -13.19 16.87
C ASN A 142 3.13 -12.67 15.68
N GLU A 143 3.05 -13.32 14.52
CA GLU A 143 3.79 -12.98 13.30
C GLU A 143 2.94 -12.22 12.28
N ARG A 144 1.61 -12.25 12.39
CA ARG A 144 0.67 -11.60 11.43
C ARG A 144 0.94 -10.12 11.23
N GLY A 145 1.36 -9.42 12.29
CA GLY A 145 1.76 -8.02 12.19
C GLY A 145 2.96 -7.81 11.28
N ARG A 146 3.99 -8.64 11.40
CA ARG A 146 5.17 -8.60 10.52
C ARG A 146 4.81 -8.97 9.08
N GLY A 147 3.96 -9.98 8.89
CA GLY A 147 3.42 -10.33 7.57
C GLY A 147 2.69 -9.15 6.91
N ALA A 148 1.83 -8.45 7.65
CA ALA A 148 1.12 -7.28 7.17
C ALA A 148 2.08 -6.12 6.83
N THR A 149 3.14 -5.90 7.63
CA THR A 149 4.18 -4.89 7.34
C THR A 149 4.93 -5.21 6.05
N LEU A 150 5.24 -6.49 5.78
CA LEU A 150 5.87 -6.88 4.51
C LEU A 150 4.93 -6.65 3.31
N LEU A 151 3.62 -6.84 3.49
CA LEU A 151 2.64 -6.50 2.44
C LEU A 151 2.56 -4.99 2.20
N ASP A 152 2.49 -4.17 3.24
CA ASP A 152 2.34 -2.70 3.10
C ASP A 152 3.65 -2.01 2.68
N GLY A 153 4.79 -2.48 3.16
CA GLY A 153 6.12 -1.91 2.86
C GLY A 153 6.51 -1.95 1.38
N GLY A 154 5.88 -2.81 0.59
CA GLY A 154 6.02 -2.81 -0.87
C GLY A 154 5.53 -1.53 -1.54
N ALA A 155 4.59 -0.80 -0.93
CA ALA A 155 3.99 0.39 -1.53
C ALA A 155 4.99 1.56 -1.73
N PRO A 156 5.65 2.10 -0.71
CA PRO A 156 6.61 3.18 -0.88
C PRO A 156 7.89 2.73 -1.61
N LEU A 157 8.32 1.48 -1.39
CA LEU A 157 9.47 0.91 -2.10
C LEU A 157 9.19 0.79 -3.59
N GLY A 158 8.03 0.25 -3.96
CA GLY A 158 7.60 0.11 -5.34
C GLY A 158 7.38 1.46 -6.03
N ALA A 159 6.82 2.45 -5.34
CA ALA A 159 6.66 3.80 -5.87
C ALA A 159 8.02 4.46 -6.15
N ALA A 160 9.00 4.29 -5.27
CA ALA A 160 10.35 4.79 -5.46
C ALA A 160 11.05 4.09 -6.65
N LEU A 161 11.14 2.76 -6.61
CA LEU A 161 11.77 1.97 -7.67
C LEU A 161 11.07 2.17 -9.01
N GLY A 162 9.74 2.29 -9.00
CA GLY A 162 8.94 2.50 -10.20
C GLY A 162 9.30 3.79 -10.93
N ALA A 163 9.45 4.88 -10.20
CA ALA A 163 9.87 6.14 -10.80
C ALA A 163 11.25 6.02 -11.49
N LEU A 164 12.21 5.40 -10.81
CA LEU A 164 13.56 5.22 -11.34
C LEU A 164 13.60 4.25 -12.53
N ILE A 165 12.94 3.09 -12.41
CA ILE A 165 12.91 2.06 -13.45
C ILE A 165 12.21 2.58 -14.71
N ILE A 166 11.02 3.16 -14.56
CA ILE A 166 10.24 3.62 -15.71
C ILE A 166 10.91 4.82 -16.40
N ALA A 167 11.43 5.79 -15.63
CA ALA A 167 12.18 6.90 -16.20
C ALA A 167 13.46 6.41 -16.92
N GLY A 168 14.17 5.44 -16.35
CA GLY A 168 15.33 4.82 -16.96
C GLY A 168 14.98 4.10 -18.27
N LEU A 169 13.92 3.29 -18.28
CA LEU A 169 13.46 2.61 -19.50
C LEU A 169 13.01 3.60 -20.58
N ILE A 170 12.28 4.67 -20.21
CA ILE A 170 11.89 5.71 -21.17
C ILE A 170 13.12 6.39 -21.76
N ALA A 171 14.11 6.70 -20.93
CA ALA A 171 15.33 7.39 -21.38
C ALA A 171 16.22 6.48 -22.25
N GLU A 172 16.23 5.16 -22.02
CA GLU A 172 17.00 4.20 -22.81
C GLU A 172 16.35 3.91 -24.16
N PHE A 173 15.04 3.73 -24.18
CA PHE A 173 14.31 3.35 -25.39
C PHE A 173 13.65 4.53 -26.12
N ASP A 174 13.75 5.75 -25.61
CA ASP A 174 13.05 6.95 -26.10
C ASP A 174 11.54 6.72 -26.32
N SER A 175 10.94 5.85 -25.49
CA SER A 175 9.56 5.38 -25.68
C SER A 175 8.89 5.00 -24.37
N TRP A 176 7.80 5.67 -24.02
CA TRP A 176 6.95 5.25 -22.89
C TRP A 176 6.24 3.92 -23.16
N ARG A 177 5.95 3.61 -24.45
CA ARG A 177 5.31 2.35 -24.85
C ARG A 177 6.19 1.16 -24.54
N THR A 178 7.46 1.22 -24.93
CA THR A 178 8.42 0.15 -24.66
C THR A 178 8.57 -0.09 -23.19
N SER A 179 8.63 0.95 -22.36
CA SER A 179 8.71 0.81 -20.90
C SER A 179 7.47 0.13 -20.31
N PHE A 180 6.26 0.38 -20.84
CA PHE A 180 5.04 -0.29 -20.39
C PHE A 180 5.01 -1.78 -20.78
N VAL A 181 5.50 -2.13 -21.97
CA VAL A 181 5.62 -3.54 -22.40
C VAL A 181 6.63 -4.28 -21.53
N VAL A 182 7.80 -3.69 -21.28
CA VAL A 182 8.85 -4.31 -20.47
C VAL A 182 8.37 -4.51 -19.02
N ALA A 183 7.75 -3.49 -18.42
CA ALA A 183 7.18 -3.58 -17.08
C ALA A 183 6.09 -4.66 -17.00
N GLY A 184 5.13 -4.65 -17.93
CA GLY A 184 4.04 -5.62 -17.95
C GLY A 184 4.48 -7.06 -18.17
N ILE A 185 5.46 -7.30 -19.05
CA ILE A 185 6.06 -8.64 -19.23
C ILE A 185 6.77 -9.07 -17.95
N GLY A 186 7.57 -8.19 -17.34
CA GLY A 186 8.23 -8.46 -16.06
C GLY A 186 7.23 -8.83 -14.96
N THR A 187 6.11 -8.13 -14.91
CA THR A 187 4.99 -8.42 -14.00
C THR A 187 4.38 -9.80 -14.27
N MET A 188 4.13 -10.16 -15.55
CA MET A 188 3.60 -11.49 -15.88
C MET A 188 4.58 -12.61 -15.51
N VAL A 189 5.88 -12.41 -15.71
CA VAL A 189 6.93 -13.36 -15.28
C VAL A 189 6.90 -13.54 -13.75
N ALA A 190 6.78 -12.44 -12.99
CA ALA A 190 6.62 -12.50 -11.54
C ALA A 190 5.32 -13.24 -11.13
N GLY A 191 4.24 -13.09 -11.89
CA GLY A 191 2.99 -13.82 -11.70
C GLY A 191 3.15 -15.34 -11.90
N LEU A 192 3.85 -15.76 -12.95
CA LEU A 192 4.16 -17.18 -13.18
C LEU A 192 5.07 -17.75 -12.07
N PHE A 193 6.06 -16.97 -11.62
CA PHE A 193 6.91 -17.36 -10.51
C PHE A 193 6.12 -17.48 -9.21
N SER A 194 5.18 -16.56 -8.94
CA SER A 194 4.30 -16.65 -7.76
C SER A 194 3.41 -17.89 -7.80
N TRP A 195 2.86 -18.23 -8.96
CA TRP A 195 2.10 -19.47 -9.17
C TRP A 195 2.92 -20.72 -8.85
N TRP A 196 4.18 -20.73 -9.29
CA TRP A 196 5.06 -21.85 -9.04
C TRP A 196 5.46 -21.97 -7.56
N TYR A 197 5.72 -20.87 -6.87
CA TYR A 197 6.27 -20.88 -5.51
C TYR A 197 5.21 -20.88 -4.42
N ILE A 198 4.16 -20.05 -4.49
CA ILE A 198 3.12 -19.97 -3.45
C ILE A 198 2.30 -21.26 -3.42
N ARG A 199 1.93 -21.70 -2.20
CA ARG A 199 0.94 -22.75 -1.94
C ARG A 199 -0.16 -22.22 -1.03
N ASN A 200 -1.33 -22.83 -1.10
CA ASN A 200 -2.44 -22.41 -0.24
C ASN A 200 -2.16 -22.77 1.23
N HIS A 201 -1.63 -23.95 1.50
CA HIS A 201 -1.35 -24.41 2.86
C HIS A 201 0.13 -24.77 3.04
N PRO A 202 0.68 -24.63 4.28
CA PRO A 202 2.07 -24.96 4.58
C PRO A 202 2.48 -26.38 4.19
N ARG A 203 1.64 -27.38 4.46
CA ARG A 203 1.91 -28.79 4.12
C ARG A 203 1.98 -29.09 2.63
N GLU A 204 1.41 -28.23 1.79
CA GLU A 204 1.47 -28.37 0.33
C GLU A 204 2.82 -27.93 -0.26
N HIS A 205 3.64 -27.22 0.52
CA HIS A 205 4.89 -26.63 0.01
C HIS A 205 6.05 -27.60 0.21
N PRO A 206 6.78 -28.00 -0.87
CA PRO A 206 7.79 -29.05 -0.81
C PRO A 206 9.01 -28.69 0.07
N SER A 207 9.24 -27.43 0.35
CA SER A 207 10.38 -26.95 1.16
C SER A 207 9.99 -26.67 2.62
N VAL A 208 8.74 -26.88 3.03
CA VAL A 208 8.31 -26.76 4.42
C VAL A 208 8.61 -28.08 5.12
N ASN A 209 9.35 -28.01 6.24
CA ASN A 209 9.60 -29.17 7.06
C ASN A 209 8.46 -29.38 8.09
N GLU A 210 8.39 -30.57 8.67
CA GLU A 210 7.36 -30.92 9.64
C GLU A 210 7.34 -29.97 10.85
N ALA A 211 8.52 -29.51 11.28
CA ALA A 211 8.65 -28.58 12.40
C ALA A 211 8.01 -27.21 12.13
N GLU A 212 8.09 -26.67 10.90
CA GLU A 212 7.40 -25.42 10.54
C GLU A 212 5.90 -25.63 10.35
N ALA A 213 5.49 -26.74 9.71
CA ALA A 213 4.08 -27.06 9.52
C ALA A 213 3.35 -27.23 10.87
N ALA A 214 3.89 -28.06 11.76
CA ALA A 214 3.34 -28.27 13.09
C ALA A 214 3.29 -26.98 13.92
N TYR A 215 4.33 -26.15 13.88
CA TYR A 215 4.35 -24.86 14.56
C TYR A 215 3.20 -23.93 14.14
N ILE A 216 2.89 -23.88 12.84
CA ILE A 216 1.80 -23.03 12.33
C ILE A 216 0.45 -23.62 12.73
N GLU A 217 0.27 -24.95 12.61
CA GLU A 217 -0.99 -25.65 12.93
C GLU A 217 -1.32 -25.58 14.42
N GLU A 218 -0.35 -25.84 15.30
CA GLU A 218 -0.52 -25.73 16.76
C GLU A 218 -0.90 -24.31 17.18
N ALA A 219 -0.24 -23.29 16.61
CA ALA A 219 -0.58 -21.90 16.87
C ALA A 219 -2.01 -21.54 16.43
N HIS A 220 -2.46 -22.05 15.27
CA HIS A 220 -3.82 -21.84 14.79
C HIS A 220 -4.86 -22.56 15.64
N ALA A 221 -4.58 -23.80 16.07
CA ALA A 221 -5.44 -24.55 16.99
C ALA A 221 -5.60 -23.85 18.34
N ALA A 222 -4.50 -23.32 18.90
CA ALA A 222 -4.53 -22.53 20.12
C ALA A 222 -5.34 -21.23 19.97
N ASP A 223 -5.21 -20.55 18.80
CA ASP A 223 -5.99 -19.35 18.48
C ASP A 223 -7.49 -19.63 18.41
N GLN A 224 -7.89 -20.76 17.79
CA GLN A 224 -9.29 -21.18 17.70
C GLN A 224 -9.88 -21.51 19.07
N ALA A 225 -9.10 -22.19 19.92
CA ALA A 225 -9.53 -22.53 21.28
C ALA A 225 -9.69 -21.30 22.19
N ALA A 226 -8.94 -20.23 21.93
CA ALA A 226 -8.97 -18.98 22.69
C ALA A 226 -10.05 -17.99 22.19
N GLU A 227 -10.85 -18.33 21.18
CA GLU A 227 -11.82 -17.41 20.58
C GLU A 227 -13.00 -17.18 21.55
N PRO A 228 -13.32 -15.94 21.96
CA PRO A 228 -14.46 -15.65 22.81
C PRO A 228 -15.78 -15.96 22.10
N ALA A 229 -16.81 -16.30 22.87
CA ALA A 229 -18.18 -16.47 22.40
C ALA A 229 -18.66 -15.27 21.56
N ALA A 230 -19.64 -15.54 20.68
CA ALA A 230 -20.11 -14.57 19.67
C ALA A 230 -20.31 -13.14 20.20
N VAL A 231 -19.67 -12.17 19.56
CA VAL A 231 -19.93 -10.76 19.79
C VAL A 231 -21.32 -10.44 19.26
N SER A 232 -22.24 -10.07 20.15
CA SER A 232 -23.59 -9.63 19.80
C SER A 232 -23.58 -8.12 19.54
N GLY A 233 -23.76 -7.70 18.30
CA GLY A 233 -23.84 -6.29 17.92
C GLY A 233 -23.94 -6.12 16.41
N ASN A 234 -24.62 -5.08 15.94
CA ASN A 234 -24.67 -4.76 14.52
C ASN A 234 -23.39 -4.02 14.14
N VAL A 235 -22.68 -4.46 13.09
CA VAL A 235 -21.48 -3.79 12.56
C VAL A 235 -21.72 -2.32 12.20
N LEU A 236 -22.95 -1.94 11.86
CA LEU A 236 -23.32 -0.54 11.59
C LEU A 236 -23.27 0.34 12.83
N ASP A 237 -23.32 -0.21 14.03
CA ASP A 237 -23.23 0.55 15.26
C ASP A 237 -21.84 1.18 15.47
N PHE A 238 -20.82 0.68 14.79
CA PHE A 238 -19.50 1.31 14.75
C PHE A 238 -19.53 2.76 14.26
N PHE A 239 -20.43 3.09 13.32
CA PHE A 239 -20.55 4.44 12.77
C PHE A 239 -21.12 5.48 13.76
N LYS A 240 -21.61 5.05 14.93
CA LYS A 240 -22.00 5.95 16.04
C LYS A 240 -20.79 6.53 16.78
N TYR A 241 -19.59 5.95 16.61
CA TYR A 241 -18.40 6.35 17.35
C TYR A 241 -17.50 7.29 16.53
N ARG A 242 -17.14 8.43 17.12
CA ARG A 242 -16.23 9.42 16.50
C ARG A 242 -14.88 8.83 16.08
N SER A 243 -14.39 7.84 16.81
CA SER A 243 -13.11 7.17 16.50
C SER A 243 -13.13 6.45 15.16
N VAL A 244 -14.26 5.92 14.73
CA VAL A 244 -14.41 5.25 13.43
C VAL A 244 -14.36 6.28 12.30
N TRP A 245 -15.02 7.43 12.47
CA TRP A 245 -14.94 8.54 11.52
C TRP A 245 -13.54 9.17 11.49
N GLY A 246 -12.89 9.30 12.67
CA GLY A 246 -11.50 9.74 12.75
C GLY A 246 -10.56 8.79 12.00
N MET A 247 -10.75 7.48 12.12
CA MET A 247 -10.00 6.47 11.36
C MET A 247 -10.28 6.56 9.86
N PHE A 248 -11.54 6.66 9.45
CA PHE A 248 -11.95 6.75 8.05
C PHE A 248 -11.38 8.00 7.36
N PHE A 249 -11.68 9.20 7.91
CA PHE A 249 -11.22 10.46 7.33
C PHE A 249 -9.73 10.69 7.51
N GLY A 250 -9.12 10.21 8.60
CA GLY A 250 -7.68 10.27 8.80
C GLY A 250 -6.94 9.49 7.73
N TRP A 251 -7.38 8.26 7.44
CA TRP A 251 -6.80 7.46 6.37
C TRP A 251 -7.08 8.02 4.98
N MET A 252 -8.25 8.64 4.78
CA MET A 252 -8.56 9.38 3.56
C MET A 252 -7.60 10.56 3.37
N CYS A 253 -7.34 11.36 4.40
CA CYS A 253 -6.41 12.49 4.35
C CYS A 253 -4.96 12.03 4.11
N PHE A 254 -4.51 10.95 4.76
CA PHE A 254 -3.22 10.33 4.49
C PHE A 254 -3.08 9.94 3.03
N ASN A 255 -4.06 9.22 2.49
CA ASN A 255 -4.03 8.78 1.10
C ASN A 255 -4.24 9.92 0.11
N ALA A 256 -4.91 11.00 0.49
CA ALA A 256 -5.01 12.21 -0.33
C ALA A 256 -3.62 12.82 -0.60
N LEU A 257 -2.77 12.92 0.43
CA LEU A 257 -1.38 13.33 0.23
C LEU A 257 -0.61 12.27 -0.57
N PHE A 258 -0.63 11.02 -0.14
CA PHE A 258 0.18 9.96 -0.73
C PHE A 258 -0.13 9.76 -2.22
N TYR A 259 -1.39 9.57 -2.57
CA TYR A 259 -1.80 9.38 -3.97
C TYR A 259 -1.73 10.67 -4.79
N GLY A 260 -1.98 11.83 -4.17
CA GLY A 260 -1.76 13.13 -4.82
C GLY A 260 -0.30 13.31 -5.25
N LEU A 261 0.63 13.03 -4.35
CA LEU A 261 2.07 13.08 -4.65
C LEU A 261 2.48 11.99 -5.65
N LEU A 262 1.97 10.76 -5.51
CA LEU A 262 2.27 9.67 -6.43
C LEU A 262 1.85 9.98 -7.88
N THR A 263 0.69 10.60 -8.05
CA THR A 263 0.10 10.80 -9.37
C THR A 263 0.56 12.09 -10.06
N TRP A 264 0.77 13.17 -9.31
CA TRP A 264 1.01 14.49 -9.91
C TRP A 264 2.44 15.02 -9.77
N MET A 265 3.26 14.49 -8.83
CA MET A 265 4.61 15.02 -8.65
C MET A 265 5.52 14.85 -9.87
N PRO A 266 5.49 13.74 -10.62
CA PRO A 266 6.27 13.67 -11.86
C PRO A 266 5.93 14.81 -12.83
N THR A 267 4.65 15.07 -13.07
CA THR A 267 4.19 16.15 -13.95
C THR A 267 4.56 17.54 -13.39
N TYR A 268 4.39 17.75 -12.08
CA TYR A 268 4.77 18.98 -11.40
C TYR A 268 6.25 19.29 -11.56
N LEU A 269 7.13 18.33 -11.26
CA LEU A 269 8.58 18.49 -11.36
C LEU A 269 9.02 18.75 -12.80
N SER A 270 8.43 18.05 -13.77
CA SER A 270 8.73 18.26 -15.18
C SER A 270 8.21 19.61 -15.70
N LYS A 271 6.97 20.00 -15.40
CA LYS A 271 6.33 21.20 -15.96
C LYS A 271 6.72 22.50 -15.27
N VAL A 272 6.86 22.48 -13.93
CA VAL A 272 7.12 23.68 -13.14
C VAL A 272 8.62 23.91 -12.93
N HIS A 273 9.38 22.84 -12.73
CA HIS A 273 10.82 22.91 -12.46
C HIS A 273 11.70 22.51 -13.64
N GLY A 274 11.11 22.08 -14.76
CA GLY A 274 11.83 21.81 -16.00
C GLY A 274 12.74 20.58 -15.96
N LEU A 275 12.56 19.68 -14.98
CA LEU A 275 13.37 18.47 -14.86
C LEU A 275 13.15 17.56 -16.07
N ASP A 276 14.24 17.03 -16.61
CA ASP A 276 14.18 16.01 -17.63
C ASP A 276 13.67 14.66 -17.05
N ILE A 277 13.48 13.66 -17.90
CA ILE A 277 12.88 12.38 -17.47
C ILE A 277 13.75 11.63 -16.44
N LYS A 278 15.08 11.71 -16.56
CA LYS A 278 16.02 11.06 -15.63
C LYS A 278 16.09 11.80 -14.30
N GLU A 279 16.22 13.12 -14.36
CA GLU A 279 16.22 13.99 -13.17
C GLU A 279 14.91 13.84 -12.39
N MET A 280 13.78 13.87 -13.08
CA MET A 280 12.45 13.66 -12.50
C MET A 280 12.32 12.28 -11.86
N GLY A 281 12.78 11.22 -12.55
CA GLY A 281 12.77 9.86 -12.00
C GLY A 281 13.61 9.75 -10.73
N GLY A 282 14.80 10.34 -10.71
CA GLY A 282 15.69 10.40 -9.55
C GLY A 282 15.09 11.21 -8.38
N ALA A 283 14.44 12.34 -8.68
CA ALA A 283 13.76 13.16 -7.68
C ALA A 283 12.60 12.40 -7.03
N VAL A 284 11.73 11.78 -7.83
CA VAL A 284 10.58 10.99 -7.34
C VAL A 284 11.07 9.76 -6.57
N PHE A 285 12.14 9.08 -7.04
CA PHE A 285 12.78 8.02 -6.27
C PHE A 285 13.19 8.50 -4.89
N THR A 286 13.93 9.62 -4.81
CA THR A 286 14.41 10.18 -3.53
C THR A 286 13.26 10.47 -2.57
N MET A 287 12.17 11.04 -3.09
CA MET A 287 10.98 11.35 -2.31
C MET A 287 10.33 10.10 -1.72
N PHE A 288 10.02 9.10 -2.53
CA PHE A 288 9.33 7.88 -2.05
C PHE A 288 10.24 6.96 -1.27
N PHE A 289 11.54 6.91 -1.59
CA PHE A 289 12.52 6.18 -0.80
C PHE A 289 12.69 6.79 0.60
N SER A 290 12.68 8.13 0.71
CA SER A 290 12.65 8.78 2.03
C SER A 290 11.39 8.40 2.82
N GLY A 291 10.25 8.26 2.14
CA GLY A 291 9.01 7.75 2.74
C GLY A 291 9.15 6.31 3.25
N PHE A 292 9.77 5.42 2.47
CA PHE A 292 10.08 4.06 2.90
C PHE A 292 10.95 4.04 4.17
N VAL A 293 12.02 4.83 4.19
CA VAL A 293 12.88 5.00 5.38
C VAL A 293 12.08 5.56 6.54
N GLY A 294 11.23 6.56 6.28
CA GLY A 294 10.36 7.17 7.29
C GLY A 294 9.43 6.15 7.96
N GLU A 295 8.83 5.24 7.18
CA GLU A 295 7.97 4.18 7.71
C GLU A 295 8.73 3.24 8.66
N MET A 296 9.94 2.83 8.27
CA MET A 296 10.79 1.99 9.12
C MET A 296 11.17 2.72 10.42
N VAL A 297 11.57 3.99 10.31
CA VAL A 297 11.94 4.83 11.46
C VAL A 297 10.74 5.07 12.37
N GLY A 298 9.56 5.39 11.83
CA GLY A 298 8.34 5.60 12.59
C GLY A 298 7.92 4.36 13.38
N GLY A 299 7.95 3.18 12.74
CA GLY A 299 7.68 1.91 13.39
C GLY A 299 8.68 1.60 14.51
N TRP A 300 9.98 1.77 14.23
CA TRP A 300 11.03 1.55 15.22
C TRP A 300 10.92 2.49 16.44
N ILE A 301 10.62 3.77 16.23
CA ILE A 301 10.40 4.73 17.31
C ILE A 301 9.19 4.30 18.16
N ALA A 302 8.08 3.90 17.50
CA ALA A 302 6.88 3.45 18.19
C ALA A 302 7.18 2.24 19.09
N ASP A 303 7.86 1.22 18.57
CA ASP A 303 8.19 0.01 19.30
C ASP A 303 9.12 0.29 20.48
N LYS A 304 10.20 1.07 20.26
CA LYS A 304 11.11 1.46 21.34
C LYS A 304 10.42 2.26 22.43
N TRP A 305 9.57 3.21 22.04
CA TRP A 305 8.87 4.04 23.02
C TRP A 305 7.84 3.23 23.81
N MET A 306 7.10 2.32 23.17
CA MET A 306 6.20 1.39 23.89
C MET A 306 6.95 0.46 24.82
N ALA A 307 8.16 0.03 24.46
CA ALA A 307 9.02 -0.81 25.31
C ALA A 307 9.45 -0.12 26.64
N THR A 308 9.42 1.24 26.71
CA THR A 308 9.66 1.97 27.98
C THR A 308 8.46 1.97 28.93
N GLY A 309 7.38 1.26 28.60
CA GLY A 309 6.13 1.25 29.39
C GLY A 309 5.16 2.39 29.06
N ALA A 310 5.43 3.19 28.03
CA ALA A 310 4.52 4.23 27.61
C ALA A 310 3.23 3.63 27.05
N SER A 311 2.07 4.24 27.35
CA SER A 311 0.78 3.76 26.83
C SER A 311 0.72 3.89 25.30
N ARG A 312 0.23 2.86 24.64
CA ARG A 312 0.03 2.85 23.17
C ARG A 312 -0.69 4.11 22.68
N ALA A 313 -1.72 4.54 23.41
CA ALA A 313 -2.49 5.73 23.08
C ALA A 313 -1.62 7.00 23.03
N ARG A 314 -0.72 7.18 24.00
CA ARG A 314 0.20 8.32 24.05
C ARG A 314 1.17 8.26 22.86
N VAL A 315 1.79 7.10 22.63
CA VAL A 315 2.79 6.92 21.57
C VAL A 315 2.19 7.22 20.22
N LEU A 316 1.08 6.56 19.85
CA LEU A 316 0.45 6.75 18.53
C LEU A 316 -0.06 8.17 18.33
N ARG A 317 -0.75 8.76 19.32
CA ARG A 317 -1.25 10.14 19.21
C ARG A 317 -0.12 11.15 18.99
N THR A 318 1.00 11.00 19.72
CA THR A 318 2.14 11.91 19.57
C THR A 318 2.84 11.72 18.23
N LEU A 319 3.09 10.48 17.80
CA LEU A 319 3.74 10.20 16.52
C LEU A 319 2.90 10.72 15.35
N PHE A 320 1.60 10.45 15.34
CA PHE A 320 0.71 10.97 14.30
C PHE A 320 0.61 12.49 14.32
N GLY A 321 0.60 13.10 15.51
CA GLY A 321 0.62 14.56 15.65
C GLY A 321 1.89 15.18 15.06
N ILE A 322 3.06 14.69 15.44
CA ILE A 322 4.35 15.16 14.89
C ILE A 322 4.39 14.93 13.38
N ALA A 323 4.07 13.74 12.92
CA ALA A 323 4.10 13.36 11.53
C ALA A 323 3.22 14.27 10.65
N SER A 324 1.96 14.46 11.04
CA SER A 324 1.02 15.29 10.29
C SER A 324 1.39 16.76 10.28
N VAL A 325 1.86 17.31 11.41
CA VAL A 325 2.30 18.73 11.47
C VAL A 325 3.53 18.96 10.59
N LEU A 326 4.56 18.12 10.71
CA LEU A 326 5.78 18.29 9.93
C LEU A 326 5.55 18.06 8.43
N ALA A 327 4.75 17.04 8.06
CA ALA A 327 4.35 16.84 6.67
C ALA A 327 3.55 18.03 6.11
N THR A 328 2.64 18.59 6.90
CA THR A 328 1.83 19.77 6.50
C THR A 328 2.70 21.00 6.30
N ILE A 329 3.61 21.30 7.22
CA ILE A 329 4.52 22.42 7.11
C ILE A 329 5.41 22.26 5.88
N ALA A 330 5.99 21.08 5.68
CA ALA A 330 6.88 20.81 4.56
C ALA A 330 6.16 21.00 3.21
N ILE A 331 4.98 20.38 3.02
CA ILE A 331 4.24 20.49 1.75
C ILE A 331 3.73 21.92 1.50
N TYR A 332 3.27 22.63 2.54
CA TYR A 332 2.86 24.02 2.43
C TYR A 332 4.01 24.93 1.99
N THR A 333 5.22 24.64 2.43
CA THR A 333 6.41 25.43 2.14
C THR A 333 6.91 25.21 0.72
N VAL A 334 6.61 24.06 0.08
CA VAL A 334 7.04 23.76 -1.31
C VAL A 334 6.69 24.89 -2.28
N ALA A 335 5.47 25.42 -2.22
CA ALA A 335 5.00 26.47 -3.13
C ALA A 335 5.81 27.79 -3.07
N ARG A 336 6.67 27.95 -2.06
CA ARG A 336 7.47 29.19 -1.85
C ARG A 336 8.86 29.12 -2.45
N PHE A 337 9.29 27.92 -2.89
CA PHE A 337 10.64 27.72 -3.43
C PHE A 337 10.60 27.34 -4.91
N LYS A 338 11.56 27.89 -5.66
CA LYS A 338 11.72 27.60 -7.09
C LYS A 338 12.91 26.65 -7.36
N ASP A 339 13.83 26.55 -6.41
CA ASP A 339 15.00 25.67 -6.53
C ASP A 339 14.53 24.20 -6.47
N PRO A 340 14.78 23.42 -7.53
CA PRO A 340 14.34 22.01 -7.57
C PRO A 340 14.90 21.17 -6.43
N VAL A 341 16.12 21.42 -5.99
CA VAL A 341 16.77 20.65 -4.91
C VAL A 341 16.04 20.89 -3.59
N VAL A 342 15.71 22.14 -3.27
CA VAL A 342 14.95 22.51 -2.07
C VAL A 342 13.54 21.91 -2.13
N VAL A 343 12.90 21.98 -3.28
CA VAL A 343 11.56 21.41 -3.50
C VAL A 343 11.56 19.87 -3.27
N VAL A 344 12.52 19.15 -3.86
CA VAL A 344 12.67 17.71 -3.66
C VAL A 344 12.96 17.38 -2.20
N ALA A 345 13.79 18.17 -1.52
CA ALA A 345 14.07 17.98 -0.09
C ALA A 345 12.81 18.16 0.78
N LEU A 346 11.99 19.18 0.49
CA LEU A 346 10.72 19.42 1.19
C LEU A 346 9.68 18.32 0.92
N LEU A 347 9.58 17.88 -0.33
CA LEU A 347 8.69 16.75 -0.71
C LEU A 347 9.16 15.44 -0.07
N SER A 348 10.47 15.22 -0.01
CA SER A 348 11.06 14.07 0.70
C SER A 348 10.75 14.11 2.20
N THR A 349 10.88 15.28 2.81
CA THR A 349 10.50 15.52 4.23
C THR A 349 9.02 15.26 4.45
N THR A 350 8.16 15.71 3.53
CA THR A 350 6.72 15.45 3.57
C THR A 350 6.44 13.95 3.61
N LEU A 351 7.01 13.19 2.67
CA LEU A 351 6.79 11.74 2.61
C LEU A 351 7.43 10.99 3.78
N PHE A 352 8.62 11.39 4.23
CA PHE A 352 9.28 10.81 5.39
C PHE A 352 8.37 10.82 6.63
N PHE A 353 7.83 11.98 6.97
CA PHE A 353 6.95 12.10 8.13
C PHE A 353 5.56 11.53 7.87
N LEU A 354 4.99 11.74 6.68
CA LEU A 354 3.69 11.17 6.33
C LEU A 354 3.65 9.65 6.54
N ARG A 355 4.73 8.94 6.18
CA ARG A 355 4.79 7.47 6.28
C ARG A 355 4.88 6.94 7.73
N TRP A 356 5.17 7.78 8.73
CA TRP A 356 4.96 7.39 10.14
C TRP A 356 3.50 7.02 10.42
N CYS A 357 2.57 7.59 9.66
CA CYS A 357 1.16 7.26 9.73
C CYS A 357 0.81 5.89 9.09
N GLY A 358 1.75 5.12 8.55
CA GLY A 358 1.56 3.71 8.20
C GLY A 358 1.07 2.87 9.39
N LEU A 359 1.40 3.29 10.62
CA LEU A 359 0.87 2.71 11.86
C LEU A 359 -0.67 2.82 12.00
N PHE A 360 -1.38 3.54 11.12
CA PHE A 360 -2.85 3.54 11.06
C PHE A 360 -3.42 2.12 10.90
N TRP A 361 -2.70 1.20 10.27
CA TRP A 361 -3.11 -0.19 10.16
C TRP A 361 -3.24 -0.92 11.52
N CYS A 362 -2.70 -0.35 12.60
CA CYS A 362 -2.93 -0.86 13.95
C CYS A 362 -4.29 -0.42 14.52
N ILE A 363 -4.92 0.66 14.02
CA ILE A 363 -6.13 1.25 14.60
C ILE A 363 -7.34 0.30 14.58
N PRO A 364 -7.63 -0.44 13.48
CA PRO A 364 -8.71 -1.41 13.48
C PRO A 364 -8.64 -2.43 14.62
N SER A 365 -7.43 -2.92 14.95
CA SER A 365 -7.21 -3.87 16.03
C SER A 365 -7.29 -3.24 17.44
N ILE A 366 -7.10 -1.93 17.54
CA ILE A 366 -7.26 -1.18 18.78
C ILE A 366 -8.74 -0.95 19.08
N LEU A 367 -9.51 -0.55 18.05
CA LEU A 367 -10.91 -0.19 18.19
C LEU A 367 -11.86 -1.39 18.21
N GLY A 368 -11.53 -2.47 17.49
CA GLY A 368 -12.39 -3.64 17.34
C GLY A 368 -11.91 -4.88 18.07
N THR A 369 -12.83 -5.84 18.19
CA THR A 369 -12.53 -7.22 18.57
C THR A 369 -11.99 -7.99 17.35
N ARG A 370 -11.36 -9.17 17.56
CA ARG A 370 -10.83 -10.01 16.46
C ARG A 370 -11.83 -10.22 15.32
N LYS A 371 -13.10 -10.48 15.64
CA LYS A 371 -14.17 -10.71 14.64
C LYS A 371 -14.53 -9.44 13.85
N ARG A 372 -14.21 -8.27 14.35
CA ARG A 372 -14.60 -6.96 13.80
C ARG A 372 -13.45 -6.19 13.13
N VAL A 373 -12.19 -6.61 13.35
CA VAL A 373 -11.00 -5.97 12.77
C VAL A 373 -11.08 -5.88 11.25
N GLY A 374 -11.57 -6.92 10.59
CA GLY A 374 -11.73 -6.93 9.13
C GLY A 374 -12.72 -5.88 8.62
N PHE A 375 -13.86 -5.72 9.29
CA PHE A 375 -14.85 -4.69 8.94
C PHE A 375 -14.26 -3.27 9.12
N LEU A 376 -13.61 -3.02 10.25
CA LEU A 376 -12.98 -1.72 10.52
C LEU A 376 -11.82 -1.43 9.56
N GLY A 377 -10.99 -2.41 9.26
CA GLY A 377 -9.91 -2.28 8.28
C GLY A 377 -10.44 -2.00 6.87
N GLY A 378 -11.50 -2.69 6.45
CA GLY A 378 -12.20 -2.43 5.19
C GLY A 378 -12.80 -1.03 5.13
N THR A 379 -13.44 -0.59 6.22
CA THR A 379 -13.99 0.77 6.35
C THR A 379 -12.89 1.82 6.25
N MET A 380 -11.77 1.63 6.93
CA MET A 380 -10.60 2.50 6.83
C MET A 380 -10.07 2.58 5.39
N ASN A 381 -9.88 1.42 4.75
CA ASN A 381 -9.34 1.35 3.40
C ASN A 381 -10.28 1.97 2.34
N LEU A 382 -11.59 1.90 2.55
CA LEU A 382 -12.57 2.59 1.71
C LEU A 382 -12.33 4.11 1.69
N GLY A 383 -12.03 4.72 2.84
CA GLY A 383 -11.64 6.15 2.90
C GLY A 383 -10.42 6.45 2.05
N GLY A 384 -9.38 5.59 2.11
CA GLY A 384 -8.19 5.72 1.27
C GLY A 384 -8.50 5.63 -0.23
N ASN A 385 -9.39 4.72 -0.63
CA ASN A 385 -9.80 4.57 -2.02
C ASN A 385 -10.57 5.80 -2.55
N PHE A 386 -11.42 6.42 -1.73
CA PHE A 386 -12.08 7.68 -2.11
C PHE A 386 -11.07 8.79 -2.39
N ALA A 387 -10.00 8.88 -1.60
CA ALA A 387 -8.92 9.82 -1.89
C ALA A 387 -8.19 9.47 -3.21
N GLY A 388 -7.92 8.18 -3.46
CA GLY A 388 -7.30 7.72 -4.71
C GLY A 388 -8.11 8.05 -5.96
N VAL A 389 -9.45 7.96 -5.87
CA VAL A 389 -10.34 8.37 -6.96
C VAL A 389 -10.42 9.90 -7.07
N GLY A 390 -10.63 10.59 -5.96
CA GLY A 390 -10.93 12.02 -5.96
C GLY A 390 -9.72 12.91 -6.23
N MET A 391 -8.58 12.64 -5.58
CA MET A 391 -7.44 13.56 -5.61
C MET A 391 -6.85 13.80 -7.00
N PRO A 392 -6.62 12.78 -7.85
CA PRO A 392 -6.08 13.06 -9.18
C PRO A 392 -7.01 13.92 -10.04
N ILE A 393 -8.34 13.73 -9.93
CA ILE A 393 -9.34 14.52 -10.65
C ILE A 393 -9.35 15.96 -10.13
N ILE A 394 -9.41 16.14 -8.81
CA ILE A 394 -9.48 17.47 -8.17
C ILE A 394 -8.23 18.28 -8.53
N VAL A 395 -7.04 17.69 -8.43
CA VAL A 395 -5.80 18.37 -8.82
C VAL A 395 -5.80 18.69 -10.30
N GLY A 396 -6.25 17.78 -11.17
CA GLY A 396 -6.36 18.02 -12.61
C GLY A 396 -7.28 19.21 -12.94
N LEU A 397 -8.44 19.30 -12.27
CA LEU A 397 -9.39 20.41 -12.43
C LEU A 397 -8.80 21.73 -11.90
N ILE A 398 -8.14 21.71 -10.73
CA ILE A 398 -7.47 22.90 -10.17
C ILE A 398 -6.42 23.41 -11.16
N VAL A 399 -5.53 22.55 -11.64
CA VAL A 399 -4.49 22.96 -12.58
C VAL A 399 -5.07 23.44 -13.90
N GLN A 400 -6.15 22.83 -14.39
CA GLN A 400 -6.80 23.26 -15.63
C GLN A 400 -7.47 24.65 -15.49
N THR A 401 -8.08 24.94 -14.35
CA THR A 401 -8.82 26.20 -14.15
C THR A 401 -7.91 27.36 -13.72
N THR A 402 -6.85 27.05 -12.95
CA THR A 402 -5.97 28.09 -12.38
C THR A 402 -4.65 28.28 -13.15
N GLY A 403 -4.24 27.29 -13.94
CA GLY A 403 -2.94 27.24 -14.58
C GLY A 403 -1.76 27.03 -13.60
N SER A 404 -2.02 26.80 -12.29
CA SER A 404 -1.01 26.71 -11.24
C SER A 404 -1.20 25.45 -10.38
N TYR A 405 -0.08 24.89 -9.90
CA TYR A 405 -0.06 23.81 -8.91
C TYR A 405 -0.14 24.30 -7.47
N ASP A 406 -0.04 25.62 -7.21
CA ASP A 406 -0.01 26.16 -5.84
C ASP A 406 -1.27 25.80 -5.05
N MET A 407 -2.45 25.92 -5.68
CA MET A 407 -3.70 25.50 -5.03
C MET A 407 -3.77 24.00 -4.76
N ALA A 408 -3.16 23.17 -5.60
CA ALA A 408 -3.05 21.73 -5.37
C ALA A 408 -2.15 21.43 -4.16
N LEU A 409 -1.01 22.14 -4.03
CA LEU A 409 -0.13 22.05 -2.86
C LEU A 409 -0.84 22.50 -1.58
N MET A 410 -1.65 23.56 -1.65
CA MET A 410 -2.48 23.98 -0.51
C MET A 410 -3.56 22.97 -0.14
N LEU A 411 -4.17 22.30 -1.12
CA LEU A 411 -5.10 21.19 -0.88
C LEU A 411 -4.41 20.03 -0.15
N PHE A 412 -3.18 19.69 -0.55
CA PHE A 412 -2.38 18.69 0.15
C PHE A 412 -2.05 19.13 1.58
N ALA A 413 -1.71 20.39 1.81
CA ALA A 413 -1.51 20.92 3.15
C ALA A 413 -2.79 20.86 4.01
N ALA A 414 -3.95 21.17 3.43
CA ALA A 414 -5.24 21.03 4.09
C ALA A 414 -5.54 19.56 4.47
N ALA A 415 -5.21 18.61 3.59
CA ALA A 415 -5.32 17.18 3.91
C ALA A 415 -4.39 16.79 5.07
N GLY A 416 -3.17 17.32 5.13
CA GLY A 416 -2.25 17.13 6.26
C GLY A 416 -2.82 17.67 7.58
N ALA A 417 -3.43 18.85 7.57
CA ALA A 417 -4.12 19.40 8.74
C ALA A 417 -5.35 18.54 9.14
N GLY A 418 -6.11 18.05 8.16
CA GLY A 418 -7.19 17.10 8.38
C GLY A 418 -6.70 15.79 9.01
N LEU A 419 -5.57 15.28 8.56
CA LEU A 419 -4.92 14.10 9.15
C LEU A 419 -4.58 14.35 10.64
N PHE A 420 -4.02 15.52 10.97
CA PHE A 420 -3.75 15.90 12.35
C PHE A 420 -5.02 15.87 13.21
N ILE A 421 -6.08 16.54 12.78
CA ILE A 421 -7.35 16.61 13.51
C ILE A 421 -7.92 15.21 13.71
N CYS A 422 -8.01 14.42 12.64
CA CYS A 422 -8.58 13.09 12.69
C CYS A 422 -7.80 12.14 13.60
N SER A 423 -6.47 12.11 13.46
CA SER A 423 -5.62 11.18 14.20
C SER A 423 -5.40 11.57 15.65
N THR A 424 -5.37 12.87 15.99
CA THR A 424 -5.04 13.31 17.35
C THR A 424 -6.27 13.61 18.22
N LEU A 425 -7.34 14.16 17.62
CA LEU A 425 -8.51 14.63 18.36
C LEU A 425 -9.71 13.68 18.30
N LEU A 426 -9.94 12.99 17.18
CA LEU A 426 -11.13 12.16 17.01
C LEU A 426 -10.96 10.72 17.49
N ILE A 427 -9.76 10.13 17.36
CA ILE A 427 -9.52 8.73 17.70
C ILE A 427 -9.17 8.57 19.17
N ASP A 428 -9.90 7.69 19.86
CA ASP A 428 -9.55 7.21 21.19
C ASP A 428 -8.81 5.88 21.10
N TYR A 429 -7.51 5.90 21.31
CA TYR A 429 -6.62 4.73 21.24
C TYR A 429 -6.61 3.89 22.51
N SER A 430 -7.36 4.28 23.56
CA SER A 430 -7.32 3.64 24.88
C SER A 430 -8.35 2.53 25.06
N LYS A 431 -9.43 2.53 24.27
CA LYS A 431 -10.58 1.66 24.49
C LYS A 431 -11.00 0.93 23.21
N LYS A 432 -11.36 -0.35 23.37
CA LYS A 432 -12.14 -1.08 22.35
C LYS A 432 -13.58 -0.57 22.37
N LEU A 433 -14.19 -0.53 21.21
CA LEU A 433 -15.58 -0.16 21.07
C LEU A 433 -16.51 -1.35 21.45
N PRO A 434 -17.58 -1.11 22.19
CA PRO A 434 -18.48 -2.16 22.68
C PRO A 434 -19.47 -2.62 21.61
N VAL A 435 -18.97 -3.10 20.43
CA VAL A 435 -19.80 -3.53 19.28
C VAL A 435 -19.39 -4.92 18.82
#